data_dbf3e8175a45b44a88a5adec0e63edd8
#
_entry.id   dbf3e8175a45b44a88a5adec0e63edd8
#
_cell.length_a   1.000
_cell.length_b   1.000
_cell.length_c   1.000
_cell.angle_alpha   90.00
_cell.angle_beta   90.00
_cell.angle_gamma   90.00
#
_symmetry.space_group_name_H-M   'P 1'
#
loop_
_entity.id
_entity.type
_entity.pdbx_description
1 polymer ?
#
loop_
_entity_poly.entity_id
_entity_poly.type
_entity_poly.pdbx_seq_one_letter_code
_entity_poly.pdbx_strand_id
1 'polypeptide(L)'
;MNTTQRVWLCGAAVLLTSTLATAQQHAEGGKAYAIFNCGHCHGEDARTPKKEGVPKIAGLDSRYVAEKTGKLVESESHKGVIAGCAELPTKAQIQSIADWVSRQPN
;
A
#
# COMPACT_ATOMS: atom_id res chain seq x y z
N MET A 1 37.16 17.53 -23.62
CA MET A 1 36.14 16.70 -22.96
C MET A 1 34.78 17.21 -23.35
N ASN A 2 34.03 16.39 -24.05
CA ASN A 2 32.77 16.82 -24.66
C ASN A 2 31.64 16.87 -23.58
N THR A 3 31.07 18.02 -23.39
CA THR A 3 29.91 18.30 -22.54
C THR A 3 28.69 17.43 -22.90
N THR A 4 28.61 16.97 -24.15
CA THR A 4 27.55 16.09 -24.66
C THR A 4 27.54 14.69 -24.00
N GLN A 5 28.70 14.14 -23.65
CA GLN A 5 28.77 12.81 -23.01
C GLN A 5 28.26 12.82 -21.57
N ARG A 6 28.35 13.92 -20.86
CA ARG A 6 27.85 14.04 -19.48
C ARG A 6 26.32 14.08 -19.40
N VAL A 7 25.66 14.63 -20.40
CA VAL A 7 24.19 14.72 -20.46
C VAL A 7 23.54 13.34 -20.67
N TRP A 8 24.17 12.48 -21.45
CA TRP A 8 23.66 11.12 -21.69
C TRP A 8 23.72 10.21 -20.45
N LEU A 9 24.76 10.34 -19.65
CA LEU A 9 24.93 9.58 -18.41
C LEU A 9 23.87 9.98 -17.35
N CYS A 10 23.48 11.25 -17.28
CA CYS A 10 22.43 11.71 -16.38
C CYS A 10 21.04 11.20 -16.77
N GLY A 11 20.74 11.10 -18.06
CA GLY A 11 19.48 10.59 -18.56
C GLY A 11 19.24 9.10 -18.25
N ALA A 12 20.27 8.26 -18.37
CA ALA A 12 20.20 6.84 -18.05
C ALA A 12 20.03 6.59 -16.56
N ALA A 13 20.66 7.39 -15.69
CA ALA A 13 20.52 7.28 -14.24
C ALA A 13 19.10 7.63 -13.73
N VAL A 14 18.43 8.60 -14.36
CA VAL A 14 17.06 8.99 -14.00
C VAL A 14 16.03 7.89 -14.33
N LEU A 15 16.18 7.18 -15.43
CA LEU A 15 15.30 6.07 -15.81
C LEU A 15 15.42 4.87 -14.86
N LEU A 16 16.63 4.55 -14.39
CA LEU A 16 16.86 3.46 -13.42
C LEU A 16 16.29 3.77 -12.03
N THR A 17 16.34 5.01 -11.59
CA THR A 17 15.81 5.40 -10.29
C THR A 17 14.27 5.33 -10.23
N SER A 18 13.58 5.59 -11.33
CA SER A 18 12.10 5.53 -11.37
C SER A 18 11.55 4.11 -11.21
N THR A 19 12.19 3.11 -11.79
CA THR A 19 11.76 1.71 -11.68
C THR A 19 12.01 1.12 -10.30
N LEU A 20 13.09 1.49 -9.65
CA LEU A 20 13.40 1.07 -8.28
C LEU A 20 12.42 1.67 -7.26
N ALA A 21 12.01 2.92 -7.42
CA ALA A 21 11.07 3.58 -6.52
C ALA A 21 9.68 2.90 -6.50
N THR A 22 9.17 2.47 -7.65
CA THR A 22 7.86 1.77 -7.74
C THR A 22 7.90 0.40 -7.09
N ALA A 23 8.99 -0.36 -7.25
CA ALA A 23 9.17 -1.67 -6.61
C ALA A 23 9.24 -1.55 -5.08
N GLN A 24 9.94 -0.53 -4.55
CA GLN A 24 9.99 -0.25 -3.11
C GLN A 24 8.62 0.11 -2.53
N GLN A 25 7.87 0.97 -3.19
CA GLN A 25 6.52 1.36 -2.75
C GLN A 25 5.58 0.15 -2.69
N HIS A 26 5.69 -0.76 -3.64
CA HIS A 26 4.90 -1.99 -3.62
C HIS A 26 5.25 -2.88 -2.43
N ALA A 27 6.54 -3.09 -2.15
CA ALA A 27 7.00 -3.85 -0.99
C ALA A 27 6.58 -3.22 0.34
N GLU A 28 6.67 -1.89 0.45
CA GLU A 28 6.23 -1.15 1.63
C GLU A 28 4.74 -1.26 1.89
N GLY A 29 3.91 -1.26 0.85
CA GLY A 29 2.46 -1.43 0.94
C GLY A 29 2.07 -2.78 1.54
N GLY A 30 2.68 -3.86 1.09
CA GLY A 30 2.48 -5.20 1.62
C GLY A 30 2.94 -5.33 3.07
N LYS A 31 4.07 -4.73 3.41
CA LYS A 31 4.59 -4.68 4.78
C LYS A 31 3.68 -3.90 5.72
N ALA A 32 3.20 -2.74 5.29
CA ALA A 32 2.25 -1.94 6.06
C ALA A 32 0.91 -2.68 6.24
N TYR A 33 0.42 -3.35 5.22
CA TYR A 33 -0.78 -4.19 5.28
C TYR A 33 -0.67 -5.23 6.40
N ALA A 34 0.47 -5.89 6.52
CA ALA A 34 0.72 -6.86 7.58
C ALA A 34 0.85 -6.21 8.96
N ILE A 35 1.62 -5.13 9.08
CA ILE A 35 1.87 -4.43 10.35
C ILE A 35 0.58 -3.88 10.96
N PHE A 36 -0.31 -3.33 10.15
CA PHE A 36 -1.58 -2.76 10.62
C PHE A 36 -2.72 -3.78 10.69
N ASN A 37 -2.40 -5.08 10.65
CA ASN A 37 -3.35 -6.18 10.81
C ASN A 37 -4.53 -6.19 9.82
N CYS A 38 -4.39 -5.62 8.65
CA CYS A 38 -5.43 -5.64 7.63
C CYS A 38 -5.81 -7.08 7.25
N GLY A 39 -4.83 -7.96 7.19
CA GLY A 39 -5.01 -9.38 6.88
C GLY A 39 -5.78 -10.16 7.95
N HIS A 40 -5.91 -9.64 9.16
CA HIS A 40 -6.68 -10.29 10.22
C HIS A 40 -8.16 -10.45 9.84
N CYS A 41 -8.70 -9.51 9.09
CA CYS A 41 -10.08 -9.55 8.58
C CYS A 41 -10.15 -9.86 7.08
N HIS A 42 -9.32 -9.19 6.28
CA HIS A 42 -9.36 -9.27 4.81
C HIS A 42 -8.57 -10.44 4.20
N GLY A 43 -7.84 -11.20 5.01
CA GLY A 43 -6.92 -12.23 4.56
C GLY A 43 -5.52 -11.66 4.24
N GLU A 44 -4.51 -12.51 4.32
CA GLU A 44 -3.12 -12.11 4.06
C GLU A 44 -2.87 -11.69 2.60
N ASP A 45 -3.68 -12.23 1.69
CA ASP A 45 -3.66 -11.95 0.27
C ASP A 45 -4.65 -10.84 -0.15
N ALA A 46 -5.38 -10.24 0.79
CA ALA A 46 -6.47 -9.29 0.58
C ALA A 46 -7.65 -9.88 -0.23
N ARG A 47 -7.59 -11.17 -0.57
CA ARG A 47 -8.52 -11.88 -1.44
C ARG A 47 -9.41 -12.88 -0.71
N THR A 48 -8.97 -13.38 0.44
CA THR A 48 -9.65 -14.41 1.20
C THR A 48 -10.04 -13.89 2.58
N PRO A 49 -11.19 -13.21 2.72
CA PRO A 49 -11.63 -12.68 4.01
C PRO A 49 -11.75 -13.78 5.06
N LYS A 50 -11.31 -13.49 6.28
CA LYS A 50 -11.32 -14.43 7.41
C LYS A 50 -12.52 -14.25 8.33
N LYS A 51 -13.30 -13.18 8.13
CA LYS A 51 -14.48 -12.89 8.96
C LYS A 51 -15.69 -12.66 8.08
N GLU A 52 -16.84 -13.11 8.53
CA GLU A 52 -18.12 -12.88 7.89
C GLU A 52 -18.42 -11.38 7.79
N GLY A 53 -18.96 -10.95 6.65
CA GLY A 53 -19.28 -9.55 6.40
C GLY A 53 -18.11 -8.68 5.98
N VAL A 54 -16.87 -9.18 6.02
CA VAL A 54 -15.70 -8.45 5.57
C VAL A 54 -15.51 -8.64 4.06
N PRO A 55 -15.39 -7.56 3.27
CA PRO A 55 -15.26 -7.69 1.82
C PRO A 55 -13.87 -8.14 1.40
N LYS A 56 -13.82 -8.84 0.28
CA LYS A 56 -12.62 -9.03 -0.52
C LYS A 56 -12.21 -7.69 -1.11
N ILE A 57 -10.95 -7.31 -0.97
CA ILE A 57 -10.45 -6.00 -1.41
C ILE A 57 -9.38 -6.07 -2.49
N ALA A 58 -8.79 -7.24 -2.73
CA ALA A 58 -7.79 -7.43 -3.78
C ALA A 58 -8.31 -6.94 -5.14
N GLY A 59 -7.49 -6.17 -5.85
CA GLY A 59 -7.81 -5.66 -7.18
C GLY A 59 -8.77 -4.47 -7.22
N LEU A 60 -9.26 -3.98 -6.08
CA LEU A 60 -10.10 -2.77 -6.04
C LEU A 60 -9.28 -1.52 -6.38
N ASP A 61 -9.95 -0.49 -6.88
CA ASP A 61 -9.33 0.79 -7.21
C ASP A 61 -8.59 1.39 -6.00
N SER A 62 -7.34 1.80 -6.19
CA SER A 62 -6.48 2.31 -5.13
C SER A 62 -7.06 3.52 -4.41
N ARG A 63 -7.65 4.45 -5.15
CA ARG A 63 -8.27 5.66 -4.56
C ARG A 63 -9.46 5.29 -3.68
N TYR A 64 -10.29 4.37 -4.16
CA TYR A 64 -11.42 3.86 -3.39
C TYR A 64 -10.96 3.20 -2.09
N VAL A 65 -9.96 2.31 -2.16
CA VAL A 65 -9.40 1.63 -0.99
C VAL A 65 -8.81 2.63 0.00
N ALA A 66 -8.04 3.61 -0.48
CA ALA A 66 -7.45 4.64 0.39
C ALA A 66 -8.52 5.47 1.11
N GLU A 67 -9.56 5.89 0.42
CA GLU A 67 -10.68 6.65 1.00
C GLU A 67 -11.42 5.84 2.07
N LYS A 68 -11.79 4.60 1.75
CA LYS A 68 -12.51 3.73 2.68
C LYS A 68 -11.65 3.36 3.90
N THR A 69 -10.39 3.07 3.69
CA THR A 69 -9.45 2.77 4.78
C THR A 69 -9.27 3.97 5.70
N GLY A 70 -9.13 5.17 5.14
CA GLY A 70 -9.05 6.40 5.93
C GLY A 70 -10.27 6.59 6.84
N LYS A 71 -11.46 6.37 6.32
CA LYS A 71 -12.70 6.44 7.11
C LYS A 71 -12.78 5.36 8.18
N LEU A 72 -12.34 4.14 7.89
CA LEU A 72 -12.30 3.05 8.86
C LEU A 72 -11.34 3.34 10.02
N VAL A 73 -10.16 3.88 9.71
CA VAL A 73 -9.15 4.24 10.72
C VAL A 73 -9.69 5.30 11.69
N GLU A 74 -10.51 6.22 11.21
CA GLU A 74 -11.16 7.26 12.03
C GLU A 74 -12.36 6.73 12.82
N SER A 75 -12.94 5.58 12.46
CA SER A 75 -14.13 5.05 13.11
C SER A 75 -13.82 4.37 14.46
N GLU A 76 -14.68 4.59 15.44
CA GLU A 76 -14.57 3.97 16.77
C GLU A 76 -14.61 2.43 16.72
N SER A 77 -15.39 1.88 15.80
CA SER A 77 -15.57 0.43 15.69
C SER A 77 -14.29 -0.32 15.26
N HIS A 78 -13.36 0.37 14.63
CA HIS A 78 -12.11 -0.22 14.15
C HIS A 78 -10.90 0.12 15.01
N LYS A 79 -11.03 1.03 15.95
CA LYS A 79 -9.96 1.37 16.90
C LYS A 79 -9.48 0.14 17.69
N GLY A 80 -10.37 -0.78 18.04
CA GLY A 80 -10.03 -2.00 18.77
C GLY A 80 -9.18 -2.98 17.97
N VAL A 81 -9.37 -3.06 16.66
CA VAL A 81 -8.62 -3.96 15.77
C VAL A 81 -7.25 -3.37 15.41
N ILE A 82 -7.22 -2.08 15.12
CA ILE A 82 -6.01 -1.35 14.76
C ILE A 82 -5.22 -0.97 16.03
N ALA A 83 -5.89 -0.82 17.17
CA ALA A 83 -5.25 -0.52 18.46
C ALA A 83 -4.41 -1.67 19.03
N GLY A 84 -4.51 -2.88 18.47
CA GLY A 84 -3.50 -3.92 18.69
C GLY A 84 -2.15 -3.57 18.09
N CYS A 85 -2.11 -2.57 17.23
CA CYS A 85 -0.89 -1.95 16.72
C CYS A 85 -0.58 -0.70 17.54
N ALA A 86 0.70 -0.45 17.81
CA ALA A 86 1.14 0.66 18.68
C ALA A 86 0.74 2.04 18.12
N GLU A 87 0.53 2.17 16.81
CA GLU A 87 0.19 3.42 16.12
C GLU A 87 -0.82 3.19 15.01
N LEU A 88 -1.60 4.21 14.68
CA LEU A 88 -2.47 4.20 13.51
C LEU A 88 -1.67 4.50 12.23
N PRO A 89 -2.07 3.95 11.07
CA PRO A 89 -1.39 4.26 9.82
C PRO A 89 -1.55 5.72 9.44
N THR A 90 -0.47 6.30 8.93
CA THR A 90 -0.48 7.64 8.33
C THR A 90 -1.18 7.62 6.98
N LYS A 91 -1.51 8.80 6.44
CA LYS A 91 -2.06 8.91 5.08
C LYS A 91 -1.16 8.27 4.01
N ALA A 92 0.16 8.46 4.15
CA ALA A 92 1.13 7.87 3.23
C ALA A 92 1.13 6.34 3.31
N GLN A 93 1.03 5.78 4.51
CA GLN A 93 0.94 4.34 4.72
C GLN A 93 -0.38 3.77 4.20
N ILE A 94 -1.50 4.47 4.40
CA ILE A 94 -2.80 4.09 3.83
C ILE A 94 -2.73 4.08 2.30
N GLN A 95 -2.09 5.07 1.68
CA GLN A 95 -1.92 5.10 0.22
C GLN A 95 -1.05 3.93 -0.26
N SER A 96 0.03 3.62 0.43
CA SER A 96 0.88 2.47 0.10
C SER A 96 0.13 1.15 0.22
N ILE A 97 -0.67 0.98 1.26
CA ILE A 97 -1.54 -0.19 1.44
C ILE A 97 -2.54 -0.29 0.29
N ALA A 98 -3.21 0.81 -0.06
CA ALA A 98 -4.19 0.86 -1.13
C ALA A 98 -3.59 0.50 -2.49
N ASP A 99 -2.40 0.99 -2.78
CA ASP A 99 -1.68 0.68 -4.02
C ASP A 99 -1.28 -0.79 -4.08
N TRP A 100 -0.83 -1.36 -2.97
CA TRP A 100 -0.50 -2.77 -2.88
C TRP A 100 -1.75 -3.65 -3.07
N VAL A 101 -2.83 -3.34 -2.37
CA VAL A 101 -4.12 -4.06 -2.46
C VAL A 101 -4.67 -4.05 -3.88
N SER A 102 -4.61 -2.90 -4.56
CA SER A 102 -5.13 -2.76 -5.92
C SER A 102 -4.39 -3.62 -6.95
N ARG A 103 -3.15 -3.98 -6.66
CA ARG A 103 -2.30 -4.81 -7.52
C ARG A 103 -2.37 -6.30 -7.18
N GLN A 104 -3.07 -6.67 -6.13
CA GLN A 104 -3.22 -8.09 -5.80
C GLN A 104 -4.15 -8.78 -6.81
N PRO A 105 -3.83 -10.04 -7.18
CA PRO A 105 -4.69 -10.80 -8.10
C PRO A 105 -6.09 -10.96 -7.54
N ASN A 106 -7.05 -10.78 -8.42
CA ASN A 106 -8.47 -10.80 -8.10
C ASN A 106 -9.06 -12.20 -8.18
#